data_afdd39891940f1829ecd3e2695bc2bd7
#
_entry.id   afdd39891940f1829ecd3e2695bc2bd7
#
_cell.length_a   1.000
_cell.length_b   1.000
_cell.length_c   1.000
_cell.angle_alpha   90.00
_cell.angle_beta   90.00
_cell.angle_gamma   90.00
#
_symmetry.space_group_name_H-M   'P 1'
#
loop_
_entity.id
_entity.type
_entity.pdbx_description
1 polymer ?
#
loop_
_entity_poly.entity_id
_entity_poly.type
_entity_poly.pdbx_seq_one_letter_code
_entity_poly.pdbx_strand_id
1 'polypeptide(L)'
;MGKRLSDNLSSLYIGAANRLKSKKAKRRIIAYVESYDDISFWHSIFSDFEDDTCYFEVMLPSNKSLCKGKKSVLMNQLGSRLGENMVACVDSDYDYLLQGVTSTSRQINNSRFVFQTYAYAIENYQCYAESLHEACVMATLNDHPLVDLVGFMTMYSQIAYPLFIWSVWFYRKRNLNEFSLTDFCSYVRLDHVSVRHPEHCLMAMEKRVKHKLQDLEKTHPKALDEIEAMKAEFTYLGVTPENTYMFIQGHHIMESVVMKVLTPICNALRREREEEIKYLAEHHTQYRNELTSYERRMLSIDVVLRKHTGFKESPVYKKLENDIREFLKRVK
;
A
#
# COMPACT_ATOMS: atom_id res chain seq x y z
N MET A 1 8.82 -3.33 39.84
CA MET A 1 9.28 -2.70 38.59
C MET A 1 8.34 -1.55 38.26
N GLY A 2 8.81 -0.29 38.27
CA GLY A 2 7.98 0.86 37.91
C GLY A 2 7.61 0.81 36.44
N LYS A 3 6.32 1.02 36.13
CA LYS A 3 5.86 1.18 34.74
C LYS A 3 6.53 2.42 34.13
N ARG A 4 7.08 2.32 32.91
CA ARG A 4 7.64 3.49 32.22
C ARG A 4 6.51 4.47 31.85
N LEU A 5 6.83 5.76 31.79
CA LEU A 5 5.87 6.82 31.44
C LEU A 5 5.19 6.53 30.09
N SER A 6 5.95 5.98 29.13
CA SER A 6 5.46 5.54 27.81
C SER A 6 4.36 4.46 27.88
N ASP A 7 4.35 3.63 28.92
CA ASP A 7 3.37 2.55 29.08
C ASP A 7 2.00 3.05 29.55
N ASN A 8 1.94 4.30 29.98
CA ASN A 8 0.73 4.94 30.52
C ASN A 8 0.15 6.01 29.58
N LEU A 9 0.73 6.20 28.38
CA LEU A 9 0.20 7.15 27.40
C LEU A 9 -1.21 6.72 26.94
N SER A 10 -2.14 7.65 27.01
CA SER A 10 -3.51 7.49 26.52
C SER A 10 -4.00 8.83 25.93
N SER A 11 -5.09 8.80 25.15
CA SER A 11 -5.70 10.02 24.59
C SER A 11 -6.03 11.02 25.69
N LEU A 12 -6.51 10.57 26.87
CA LEU A 12 -6.79 11.44 28.01
C LEU A 12 -5.54 12.10 28.57
N TYR A 13 -4.43 11.35 28.69
CA TYR A 13 -3.15 11.90 29.15
C TYR A 13 -2.61 12.95 28.18
N ILE A 14 -2.61 12.66 26.90
CA ILE A 14 -2.19 13.62 25.88
C ILE A 14 -3.10 14.84 25.86
N GLY A 15 -4.41 14.66 26.03
CA GLY A 15 -5.38 15.77 26.16
C GLY A 15 -5.08 16.66 27.38
N ALA A 16 -4.75 16.07 28.53
CA ALA A 16 -4.32 16.82 29.70
C ALA A 16 -3.03 17.62 29.43
N ALA A 17 -2.02 16.98 28.80
CA ALA A 17 -0.79 17.66 28.43
C ALA A 17 -1.00 18.80 27.43
N ASN A 18 -1.90 18.65 26.47
CA ASN A 18 -2.28 19.70 25.52
C ASN A 18 -2.92 20.91 26.24
N ARG A 19 -3.74 20.70 27.27
CA ARG A 19 -4.38 21.78 28.06
C ARG A 19 -3.39 22.59 28.89
N LEU A 20 -2.27 22.00 29.27
CA LEU A 20 -1.20 22.67 30.04
C LEU A 20 -0.29 23.53 29.16
N LYS A 21 -0.41 23.41 27.82
CA LYS A 21 0.33 24.25 26.88
C LYS A 21 -0.30 25.65 26.79
N SER A 22 0.50 26.62 26.30
CA SER A 22 0.01 27.95 25.93
C SER A 22 -1.17 27.85 24.97
N LYS A 23 -2.15 28.77 25.07
CA LYS A 23 -3.31 28.88 24.16
C LYS A 23 -2.91 29.01 22.66
N LYS A 24 -1.66 29.42 22.39
CA LYS A 24 -1.09 29.52 21.03
C LYS A 24 -0.40 28.24 20.56
N ALA A 25 -0.25 27.23 21.43
CA ALA A 25 0.43 26.00 21.07
C ALA A 25 -0.52 25.04 20.34
N LYS A 26 -0.09 24.53 19.20
CA LYS A 26 -0.83 23.51 18.42
C LYS A 26 -1.13 22.29 19.28
N ARG A 27 -2.34 21.76 19.13
CA ARG A 27 -2.74 20.47 19.72
C ARG A 27 -1.95 19.34 19.10
N ARG A 28 -1.33 18.50 19.92
CA ARG A 28 -0.64 17.30 19.47
C ARG A 28 -1.61 16.13 19.43
N ILE A 29 -1.64 15.42 18.30
CA ILE A 29 -2.34 14.15 18.11
C ILE A 29 -1.28 13.08 17.84
N ILE A 30 -1.24 12.00 18.63
CA ILE A 30 -0.31 10.90 18.41
C ILE A 30 -0.96 9.91 17.44
N ALA A 31 -0.24 9.56 16.39
CA ALA A 31 -0.62 8.53 15.42
C ALA A 31 0.35 7.34 15.56
N TYR A 32 -0.15 6.23 16.11
CA TYR A 32 0.64 5.01 16.21
C TYR A 32 0.55 4.19 14.92
N VAL A 33 1.70 3.72 14.44
CA VAL A 33 1.86 2.89 13.24
C VAL A 33 2.48 1.54 13.57
N GLU A 34 2.44 0.59 12.64
CA GLU A 34 2.87 -0.79 12.86
C GLU A 34 4.38 -0.98 12.70
N SER A 35 5.01 -0.22 11.76
CA SER A 35 6.42 -0.41 11.38
C SER A 35 7.14 0.92 11.12
N TYR A 36 8.46 0.86 10.96
CA TYR A 36 9.26 2.03 10.56
C TYR A 36 8.93 2.52 9.15
N ASP A 37 8.56 1.61 8.24
CA ASP A 37 8.21 1.94 6.87
C ASP A 37 6.93 2.79 6.80
N ASP A 38 6.01 2.58 7.74
CA ASP A 38 4.74 3.31 7.84
C ASP A 38 4.92 4.77 8.26
N ILE A 39 6.01 5.09 8.99
CA ILE A 39 6.20 6.45 9.52
C ILE A 39 6.21 7.49 8.42
N SER A 40 6.99 7.29 7.36
CA SER A 40 7.08 8.26 6.27
C SER A 40 5.79 8.35 5.46
N PHE A 41 5.11 7.23 5.26
CA PHE A 41 3.85 7.15 4.55
C PHE A 41 2.75 7.94 5.29
N TRP A 42 2.48 7.62 6.55
CA TRP A 42 1.46 8.29 7.34
C TRP A 42 1.80 9.75 7.63
N HIS A 43 3.09 10.08 7.83
CA HIS A 43 3.52 11.48 7.96
C HIS A 43 3.18 12.27 6.70
N SER A 44 3.45 11.73 5.50
CA SER A 44 3.13 12.42 4.24
C SER A 44 1.64 12.66 4.04
N ILE A 45 0.79 11.78 4.60
CA ILE A 45 -0.66 11.95 4.59
C ILE A 45 -1.08 13.02 5.59
N PHE A 46 -0.69 12.88 6.84
CA PHE A 46 -1.15 13.80 7.90
C PHE A 46 -0.66 15.23 7.72
N SER A 47 0.50 15.44 7.12
CA SER A 47 1.02 16.78 6.83
C SER A 47 0.08 17.64 5.97
N ASP A 48 -0.76 17.03 5.13
CA ASP A 48 -1.76 17.74 4.32
C ASP A 48 -2.94 18.25 5.15
N PHE A 49 -3.11 17.76 6.37
CA PHE A 49 -4.23 18.08 7.26
C PHE A 49 -3.81 18.92 8.48
N GLU A 50 -2.52 19.16 8.64
CA GLU A 50 -1.99 19.98 9.71
C GLU A 50 -2.23 21.47 9.44
N ASP A 51 -2.51 22.21 10.51
CA ASP A 51 -2.70 23.65 10.46
C ASP A 51 -2.20 24.33 11.76
N ASP A 52 -2.65 25.56 12.00
CA ASP A 52 -2.28 26.31 13.21
C ASP A 52 -2.95 25.76 14.49
N THR A 53 -3.92 24.87 14.38
CA THR A 53 -4.66 24.31 15.53
C THR A 53 -4.13 22.98 15.99
N CYS A 54 -3.71 22.09 15.07
CA CYS A 54 -3.24 20.74 15.39
C CYS A 54 -2.14 20.24 14.46
N TYR A 55 -1.36 19.27 14.97
CA TYR A 55 -0.38 18.49 14.21
C TYR A 55 -0.38 17.04 14.66
N PHE A 56 0.10 16.17 13.80
CA PHE A 56 0.22 14.75 14.09
C PHE A 56 1.68 14.38 14.36
N GLU A 57 1.89 13.58 15.40
CA GLU A 57 3.17 12.97 15.70
C GLU A 57 3.08 11.47 15.44
N VAL A 58 3.67 11.04 14.31
CA VAL A 58 3.66 9.65 13.87
C VAL A 58 4.78 8.88 14.56
N MET A 59 4.45 7.80 15.25
CA MET A 59 5.42 7.04 16.03
C MET A 59 5.05 5.57 16.19
N LEU A 60 6.04 4.76 16.54
CA LEU A 60 5.83 3.37 16.94
C LEU A 60 5.44 3.28 18.43
N PRO A 61 4.59 2.30 18.79
CA PRO A 61 4.34 2.02 20.20
C PRO A 61 5.65 1.58 20.91
N SER A 62 5.91 2.13 22.09
CA SER A 62 7.13 1.89 22.87
C SER A 62 7.14 0.54 23.56
N ASN A 63 6.89 -0.57 22.87
CA ASN A 63 6.92 -1.90 23.45
C ASN A 63 8.11 -2.74 22.99
N LYS A 64 8.67 -3.50 23.96
CA LYS A 64 9.87 -4.32 23.80
C LYS A 64 9.70 -5.57 22.91
N SER A 65 8.52 -5.89 22.42
CA SER A 65 8.31 -7.08 21.59
C SER A 65 8.13 -6.69 20.13
N LEU A 66 9.17 -6.83 19.35
CA LEU A 66 9.17 -6.88 17.88
C LEU A 66 8.53 -8.18 17.37
N CYS A 67 7.46 -8.66 18.01
CA CYS A 67 6.85 -9.95 17.69
C CYS A 67 5.95 -9.86 16.46
N LYS A 68 5.84 -10.99 15.76
CA LYS A 68 4.86 -11.23 14.70
C LYS A 68 3.45 -10.87 15.19
N GLY A 69 2.66 -10.17 14.36
CA GLY A 69 1.31 -9.74 14.72
C GLY A 69 1.23 -8.33 15.31
N LYS A 70 2.05 -7.40 14.83
CA LYS A 70 2.10 -5.99 15.26
C LYS A 70 0.72 -5.34 15.31
N LYS A 71 -0.12 -5.57 14.28
CA LYS A 71 -1.49 -5.06 14.18
C LYS A 71 -2.38 -5.52 15.34
N SER A 72 -2.41 -6.81 15.64
CA SER A 72 -3.19 -7.34 16.76
C SER A 72 -2.70 -6.84 18.11
N VAL A 73 -1.38 -6.71 18.27
CA VAL A 73 -0.76 -6.13 19.46
C VAL A 73 -1.15 -4.66 19.60
N LEU A 74 -1.05 -3.89 18.53
CA LEU A 74 -1.44 -2.48 18.47
C LEU A 74 -2.92 -2.32 18.85
N MET A 75 -3.81 -3.10 18.26
CA MET A 75 -5.25 -3.04 18.52
C MET A 75 -5.62 -3.49 19.95
N ASN A 76 -5.01 -4.56 20.45
CA ASN A 76 -5.29 -5.08 21.78
C ASN A 76 -4.74 -4.17 22.89
N GLN A 77 -3.56 -3.58 22.69
CA GLN A 77 -2.92 -2.73 23.70
C GLN A 77 -3.44 -1.30 23.71
N LEU A 78 -3.79 -0.76 22.55
CA LEU A 78 -4.18 0.62 22.40
C LEU A 78 -5.70 0.83 22.31
N GLY A 79 -6.49 -0.21 22.03
CA GLY A 79 -7.93 -0.06 21.73
C GLY A 79 -8.70 0.77 22.79
N SER A 80 -8.41 0.57 24.08
CA SER A 80 -9.02 1.35 25.16
C SER A 80 -8.36 2.71 25.43
N ARG A 81 -7.23 3.01 24.78
CA ARG A 81 -6.44 4.24 24.96
C ARG A 81 -6.62 5.23 23.81
N LEU A 82 -7.17 4.77 22.69
CA LEU A 82 -7.42 5.58 21.52
C LEU A 82 -8.50 6.63 21.82
N GLY A 83 -8.46 7.73 21.10
CA GLY A 83 -9.37 8.83 21.25
C GLY A 83 -8.93 10.05 20.46
N GLU A 84 -9.51 11.20 20.73
CA GLU A 84 -9.29 12.44 19.97
C GLU A 84 -7.83 12.94 19.96
N ASN A 85 -6.96 12.49 20.86
CA ASN A 85 -5.56 12.90 20.90
C ASN A 85 -4.61 11.74 20.61
N MET A 86 -5.15 10.56 20.27
CA MET A 86 -4.36 9.37 20.00
C MET A 86 -5.13 8.44 19.05
N VAL A 87 -4.58 8.20 17.89
CA VAL A 87 -5.14 7.35 16.83
C VAL A 87 -4.19 6.20 16.51
N ALA A 88 -4.71 5.14 15.93
CA ALA A 88 -3.91 4.05 15.36
C ALA A 88 -4.05 4.04 13.84
N CYS A 89 -2.96 3.76 13.16
CA CYS A 89 -2.89 3.63 11.71
C CYS A 89 -2.43 2.22 11.38
N VAL A 90 -3.21 1.50 10.59
CA VAL A 90 -2.99 0.09 10.32
C VAL A 90 -3.15 -0.24 8.83
N ASP A 91 -2.45 -1.27 8.40
CA ASP A 91 -2.75 -1.89 7.13
C ASP A 91 -4.11 -2.59 7.18
N SER A 92 -4.87 -2.48 6.11
CA SER A 92 -6.18 -3.13 6.05
C SER A 92 -6.06 -4.66 6.00
N ASP A 93 -5.03 -5.18 5.33
CA ASP A 93 -5.00 -6.58 4.92
C ASP A 93 -6.33 -6.96 4.24
N TYR A 94 -7.05 -7.95 4.77
CA TYR A 94 -8.42 -8.26 4.34
C TYR A 94 -9.51 -7.73 5.31
N ASP A 95 -9.14 -7.01 6.37
CA ASP A 95 -10.11 -6.58 7.39
C ASP A 95 -11.20 -5.66 6.82
N TYR A 96 -10.84 -4.80 5.84
CA TYR A 96 -11.84 -4.01 5.12
C TYR A 96 -12.80 -4.90 4.32
N LEU A 97 -12.30 -5.91 3.60
CA LEU A 97 -13.12 -6.80 2.77
C LEU A 97 -13.94 -7.80 3.60
N LEU A 98 -13.51 -8.07 4.83
CA LEU A 98 -14.22 -8.99 5.74
C LEU A 98 -15.43 -8.34 6.44
N GLN A 99 -15.55 -7.01 6.44
CA GLN A 99 -16.70 -6.26 6.97
C GLN A 99 -17.21 -6.77 8.33
N GLY A 100 -16.28 -7.05 9.28
CA GLY A 100 -16.63 -7.46 10.64
C GLY A 100 -16.81 -8.98 10.86
N VAL A 101 -16.48 -9.82 9.89
CA VAL A 101 -16.49 -11.29 10.05
C VAL A 101 -15.51 -11.74 11.14
N THR A 102 -14.35 -11.09 11.24
CA THR A 102 -13.39 -11.30 12.34
C THR A 102 -13.54 -10.24 13.43
N SER A 103 -13.05 -10.55 14.65
CA SER A 103 -13.02 -9.56 15.73
C SER A 103 -12.15 -8.34 15.39
N THR A 104 -11.01 -8.56 14.73
CA THR A 104 -10.10 -7.50 14.30
C THR A 104 -10.75 -6.62 13.23
N SER A 105 -11.32 -7.21 12.20
CA SER A 105 -12.07 -6.49 11.17
C SER A 105 -13.21 -5.64 11.77
N ARG A 106 -13.93 -6.19 12.75
CA ARG A 106 -15.00 -5.45 13.44
C ARG A 106 -14.47 -4.26 14.22
N GLN A 107 -13.35 -4.42 14.93
CA GLN A 107 -12.73 -3.33 15.68
C GLN A 107 -12.22 -2.22 14.75
N ILE A 108 -11.55 -2.58 13.65
CA ILE A 108 -11.00 -1.62 12.69
C ILE A 108 -12.13 -0.86 11.99
N ASN A 109 -13.09 -1.57 11.40
CA ASN A 109 -14.15 -0.94 10.60
C ASN A 109 -15.13 -0.08 11.43
N ASN A 110 -15.27 -0.36 12.74
CA ASN A 110 -16.19 0.39 13.61
C ASN A 110 -15.51 1.49 14.44
N SER A 111 -14.18 1.55 14.46
CA SER A 111 -13.48 2.53 15.28
C SER A 111 -13.19 3.80 14.51
N ARG A 112 -13.72 4.93 14.98
CA ARG A 112 -13.42 6.28 14.47
C ARG A 112 -12.02 6.80 14.79
N PHE A 113 -11.24 6.04 15.55
CA PHE A 113 -9.87 6.38 15.98
C PHE A 113 -8.82 5.44 15.39
N VAL A 114 -9.24 4.60 14.45
CA VAL A 114 -8.36 3.71 13.70
C VAL A 114 -8.47 4.09 12.23
N PHE A 115 -7.37 4.53 11.65
CA PHE A 115 -7.25 4.76 10.23
C PHE A 115 -6.66 3.52 9.57
N GLN A 116 -7.31 3.02 8.55
CA GLN A 116 -6.85 1.87 7.79
C GLN A 116 -6.53 2.27 6.36
N THR A 117 -5.67 1.51 5.70
CA THR A 117 -5.29 1.81 4.31
C THR A 117 -6.43 1.63 3.31
N TYR A 118 -7.50 0.87 3.62
CA TYR A 118 -8.53 0.43 2.68
C TYR A 118 -8.01 -0.43 1.52
N ALA A 119 -6.83 -0.11 0.96
CA ALA A 119 -6.02 -1.03 0.18
C ALA A 119 -5.46 -2.13 1.10
N TYR A 120 -4.85 -3.20 0.55
CA TYR A 120 -4.29 -4.26 1.40
C TYR A 120 -3.28 -3.70 2.40
N ALA A 121 -2.29 -2.94 1.94
CA ALA A 121 -1.22 -2.34 2.75
C ALA A 121 -0.69 -1.05 2.10
N ILE A 122 0.26 -0.38 2.75
CA ILE A 122 0.88 0.85 2.22
C ILE A 122 1.56 0.64 0.87
N GLU A 123 2.15 -0.55 0.61
CA GLU A 123 2.81 -0.84 -0.66
C GLU A 123 1.85 -0.78 -1.85
N ASN A 124 0.57 -1.08 -1.66
CA ASN A 124 -0.41 -0.95 -2.74
C ASN A 124 -0.58 0.50 -3.19
N TYR A 125 -0.52 1.46 -2.26
CA TYR A 125 -0.49 2.88 -2.59
C TYR A 125 0.82 3.29 -3.30
N GLN A 126 1.95 2.80 -2.81
CA GLN A 126 3.26 3.02 -3.43
C GLN A 126 3.34 2.44 -4.85
N CYS A 127 2.50 1.46 -5.15
CA CYS A 127 2.35 0.80 -6.45
C CYS A 127 1.13 1.29 -7.26
N TYR A 128 0.58 2.46 -6.95
CA TYR A 128 -0.59 3.01 -7.66
C TYR A 128 -0.27 3.24 -9.14
N ALA A 129 -1.01 2.60 -10.02
CA ALA A 129 -0.68 2.46 -11.44
C ALA A 129 -0.47 3.80 -12.15
N GLU A 130 -1.34 4.77 -11.92
CA GLU A 130 -1.32 6.08 -12.55
C GLU A 130 -0.09 6.92 -12.16
N SER A 131 0.58 6.60 -11.05
CA SER A 131 1.78 7.30 -10.58
C SER A 131 3.09 6.58 -10.92
N LEU A 132 3.06 5.37 -11.50
CA LEU A 132 4.26 4.58 -11.78
C LEU A 132 5.15 5.22 -12.86
N HIS A 133 4.57 5.89 -13.86
CA HIS A 133 5.35 6.60 -14.86
C HIS A 133 6.15 7.76 -14.23
N GLU A 134 5.50 8.57 -13.39
CA GLU A 134 6.17 9.63 -12.65
C GLU A 134 7.31 9.08 -11.78
N ALA A 135 7.10 7.94 -11.13
CA ALA A 135 8.16 7.26 -10.37
C ALA A 135 9.36 6.87 -11.25
N CYS A 136 9.13 6.40 -12.48
CA CYS A 136 10.21 6.14 -13.45
C CYS A 136 10.95 7.43 -13.84
N VAL A 137 10.23 8.53 -14.11
CA VAL A 137 10.82 9.84 -14.41
C VAL A 137 11.69 10.32 -13.24
N MET A 138 11.18 10.26 -12.01
CA MET A 138 11.95 10.64 -10.82
C MET A 138 13.20 9.78 -10.63
N ALA A 139 13.14 8.49 -10.95
CA ALA A 139 14.27 7.57 -10.79
C ALA A 139 15.33 7.71 -11.88
N THR A 140 14.93 8.05 -13.12
CA THR A 140 15.80 7.97 -14.30
C THR A 140 16.06 9.32 -14.96
N LEU A 141 15.34 10.37 -14.56
CA LEU A 141 15.38 11.70 -15.18
C LEU A 141 15.13 11.67 -16.70
N ASN A 142 14.31 10.70 -17.13
CA ASN A 142 13.93 10.51 -18.53
C ASN A 142 12.40 10.33 -18.61
N ASP A 143 11.74 11.26 -19.29
CA ASP A 143 10.27 11.28 -19.43
C ASP A 143 9.84 10.66 -20.78
N HIS A 144 10.27 9.41 -21.02
CA HIS A 144 9.89 8.63 -22.20
C HIS A 144 9.02 7.43 -21.79
N PRO A 145 7.74 7.37 -22.16
CA PRO A 145 6.86 6.26 -21.79
C PRO A 145 7.15 5.03 -22.66
N LEU A 146 7.91 4.06 -22.15
CA LEU A 146 8.23 2.81 -22.85
C LEU A 146 7.10 1.78 -22.81
N VAL A 147 6.27 1.81 -21.77
CA VAL A 147 5.18 0.87 -21.54
C VAL A 147 3.99 1.62 -20.97
N ASP A 148 2.78 1.29 -21.41
CA ASP A 148 1.54 1.71 -20.76
C ASP A 148 1.38 0.97 -19.42
N LEU A 149 1.88 1.58 -18.33
CA LEU A 149 1.87 1.00 -17.00
C LEU A 149 0.45 0.90 -16.42
N VAL A 150 -0.43 1.83 -16.74
CA VAL A 150 -1.83 1.79 -16.30
C VAL A 150 -2.56 0.63 -16.95
N GLY A 151 -2.46 0.52 -18.27
CA GLY A 151 -3.04 -0.59 -19.02
C GLY A 151 -2.45 -1.95 -18.57
N PHE A 152 -1.15 -2.01 -18.31
CA PHE A 152 -0.51 -3.23 -17.79
C PHE A 152 -1.07 -3.66 -16.43
N MET A 153 -1.16 -2.76 -15.45
CA MET A 153 -1.69 -3.07 -14.12
C MET A 153 -3.19 -3.37 -14.14
N THR A 154 -3.94 -2.75 -15.05
CA THR A 154 -5.34 -3.07 -15.31
C THR A 154 -5.49 -4.51 -15.81
N MET A 155 -4.74 -4.91 -16.83
CA MET A 155 -4.76 -6.29 -17.35
C MET A 155 -4.31 -7.30 -16.29
N TYR A 156 -3.24 -7.00 -15.53
CA TYR A 156 -2.81 -7.82 -14.41
C TYR A 156 -3.97 -8.06 -13.43
N SER A 157 -4.65 -6.99 -13.04
CA SER A 157 -5.77 -7.04 -12.11
C SER A 157 -6.94 -7.87 -12.63
N GLN A 158 -7.32 -7.68 -13.88
CA GLN A 158 -8.40 -8.43 -14.53
C GLN A 158 -8.11 -9.94 -14.56
N ILE A 159 -6.86 -10.32 -14.85
CA ILE A 159 -6.44 -11.74 -14.81
C ILE A 159 -6.46 -12.29 -13.38
N ALA A 160 -5.99 -11.51 -12.40
CA ALA A 160 -5.91 -11.94 -11.01
C ALA A 160 -7.29 -12.01 -10.31
N TYR A 161 -8.24 -11.14 -10.71
CA TYR A 161 -9.51 -10.92 -10.02
C TYR A 161 -10.30 -12.21 -9.70
N PRO A 162 -10.60 -13.11 -10.65
CA PRO A 162 -11.41 -14.28 -10.33
C PRO A 162 -10.72 -15.17 -9.29
N LEU A 163 -9.39 -15.36 -9.35
CA LEU A 163 -8.67 -16.16 -8.37
C LEU A 163 -8.52 -15.43 -7.02
N PHE A 164 -8.47 -14.09 -7.03
CA PHE A 164 -8.50 -13.27 -5.83
C PHE A 164 -9.79 -13.48 -5.04
N ILE A 165 -10.96 -13.51 -5.69
CA ILE A 165 -12.23 -13.79 -5.02
C ILE A 165 -12.18 -15.13 -4.30
N TRP A 166 -11.69 -16.19 -4.96
CA TRP A 166 -11.48 -17.50 -4.35
C TRP A 166 -10.54 -17.43 -3.14
N SER A 167 -9.42 -16.72 -3.26
CA SER A 167 -8.46 -16.57 -2.15
C SER A 167 -9.10 -15.95 -0.92
N VAL A 168 -9.88 -14.88 -1.08
CA VAL A 168 -10.59 -14.25 0.05
C VAL A 168 -11.73 -15.12 0.56
N TRP A 169 -12.39 -15.90 -0.30
CA TRP A 169 -13.39 -16.87 0.12
C TRP A 169 -12.79 -17.94 1.05
N PHE A 170 -11.66 -18.55 0.68
CA PHE A 170 -10.93 -19.50 1.54
C PHE A 170 -10.48 -18.85 2.85
N TYR A 171 -10.00 -17.60 2.79
CA TYR A 171 -9.64 -16.84 3.97
C TYR A 171 -10.85 -16.64 4.91
N ARG A 172 -12.00 -16.24 4.38
CA ARG A 172 -13.27 -16.06 5.11
C ARG A 172 -13.76 -17.36 5.74
N LYS A 173 -13.60 -18.48 5.05
CA LYS A 173 -13.93 -19.83 5.55
C LYS A 173 -12.88 -20.39 6.53
N ARG A 174 -11.75 -19.72 6.72
CA ARG A 174 -10.59 -20.19 7.51
C ARG A 174 -10.02 -21.52 7.02
N ASN A 175 -10.13 -21.80 5.74
CA ASN A 175 -9.63 -23.02 5.09
C ASN A 175 -8.32 -22.75 4.33
N LEU A 176 -7.33 -22.19 5.05
CA LEU A 176 -6.03 -21.78 4.46
C LEU A 176 -5.14 -22.99 4.14
N ASN A 177 -5.44 -24.17 4.65
CA ASN A 177 -4.69 -25.40 4.32
C ASN A 177 -4.92 -25.85 2.89
N GLU A 178 -6.07 -25.52 2.30
CA GLU A 178 -6.42 -25.92 0.94
C GLU A 178 -5.98 -24.89 -0.10
N PHE A 179 -6.14 -23.60 0.21
CA PHE A 179 -5.68 -22.52 -0.64
C PHE A 179 -5.27 -21.32 0.22
N SER A 180 -3.98 -21.19 0.45
CA SER A 180 -3.42 -20.11 1.27
C SER A 180 -3.18 -18.84 0.44
N LEU A 181 -2.90 -17.72 1.14
CA LEU A 181 -2.47 -16.48 0.52
C LEU A 181 -1.15 -16.66 -0.26
N THR A 182 -0.24 -17.49 0.26
CA THR A 182 1.04 -17.82 -0.42
C THR A 182 0.78 -18.59 -1.72
N ASP A 183 -0.18 -19.53 -1.71
CA ASP A 183 -0.56 -20.25 -2.93
C ASP A 183 -1.12 -19.28 -3.96
N PHE A 184 -2.08 -18.43 -3.58
CA PHE A 184 -2.62 -17.38 -4.45
C PHE A 184 -1.51 -16.53 -5.07
N CYS A 185 -0.60 -15.97 -4.24
CA CYS A 185 0.52 -15.17 -4.70
C CYS A 185 1.42 -15.91 -5.70
N SER A 186 1.61 -17.23 -5.53
CA SER A 186 2.40 -18.04 -6.46
C SER A 186 1.80 -18.12 -7.87
N TYR A 187 0.47 -18.11 -7.98
CA TYR A 187 -0.23 -18.14 -9.27
C TYR A 187 -0.23 -16.77 -9.98
N VAL A 188 -0.27 -15.67 -9.23
CA VAL A 188 -0.37 -14.32 -9.78
C VAL A 188 0.96 -13.55 -9.86
N ARG A 189 2.09 -14.19 -9.51
CA ARG A 189 3.41 -13.60 -9.69
C ARG A 189 3.76 -13.43 -11.16
N LEU A 190 4.55 -12.43 -11.49
CA LEU A 190 5.14 -12.28 -12.80
C LEU A 190 6.50 -12.99 -12.86
N ASP A 191 6.77 -13.63 -13.98
CA ASP A 191 8.09 -14.18 -14.31
C ASP A 191 9.00 -13.07 -14.88
N HIS A 192 9.77 -13.35 -15.93
CA HIS A 192 10.57 -12.34 -16.62
C HIS A 192 9.70 -11.37 -17.43
N VAL A 193 9.91 -10.07 -17.27
CA VAL A 193 9.21 -9.02 -18.02
C VAL A 193 10.13 -8.44 -19.09
N SER A 194 9.70 -8.51 -20.34
CA SER A 194 10.36 -7.87 -21.48
C SER A 194 9.78 -6.48 -21.70
N VAL A 195 10.59 -5.43 -21.80
CA VAL A 195 10.13 -4.08 -22.11
C VAL A 195 9.48 -3.98 -23.50
N ARG A 196 9.95 -4.80 -24.46
CA ARG A 196 9.40 -4.81 -25.83
C ARG A 196 8.06 -5.55 -25.93
N HIS A 197 7.85 -6.55 -25.08
CA HIS A 197 6.69 -7.43 -25.10
C HIS A 197 6.22 -7.70 -23.65
N PRO A 198 5.77 -6.67 -22.93
CA PRO A 198 5.36 -6.82 -21.53
C PRO A 198 4.15 -7.74 -21.35
N GLU A 199 3.30 -7.86 -22.37
CA GLU A 199 2.11 -8.72 -22.38
C GLU A 199 2.42 -10.22 -22.25
N HIS A 200 3.61 -10.68 -22.66
CA HIS A 200 3.95 -12.10 -22.63
C HIS A 200 3.95 -12.69 -21.21
N CYS A 201 4.40 -11.92 -20.20
CA CYS A 201 4.37 -12.39 -18.82
C CYS A 201 2.92 -12.48 -18.28
N LEU A 202 2.03 -11.59 -18.73
CA LEU A 202 0.60 -11.63 -18.38
C LEU A 202 -0.08 -12.84 -19.00
N MET A 203 0.21 -13.18 -20.24
CA MET A 203 -0.32 -14.38 -20.90
C MET A 203 0.12 -15.66 -20.18
N ALA A 204 1.37 -15.72 -19.69
CA ALA A 204 1.85 -16.85 -18.90
C ALA A 204 1.14 -16.97 -17.55
N MET A 205 0.93 -15.83 -16.87
CA MET A 205 0.16 -15.75 -15.64
C MET A 205 -1.31 -16.18 -15.86
N GLU A 206 -1.95 -15.69 -16.91
CA GLU A 206 -3.34 -16.01 -17.26
C GLU A 206 -3.56 -17.53 -17.41
N LYS A 207 -2.64 -18.24 -18.07
CA LYS A 207 -2.70 -19.71 -18.20
C LYS A 207 -2.67 -20.39 -16.83
N ARG A 208 -1.78 -19.94 -15.93
CA ARG A 208 -1.70 -20.52 -14.56
C ARG A 208 -2.98 -20.26 -13.77
N VAL A 209 -3.49 -19.03 -13.83
CA VAL A 209 -4.73 -18.63 -13.13
C VAL A 209 -5.93 -19.42 -13.66
N LYS A 210 -6.11 -19.51 -14.99
CA LYS A 210 -7.21 -20.26 -15.61
C LYS A 210 -7.19 -21.73 -15.22
N HIS A 211 -6.02 -22.37 -15.22
CA HIS A 211 -5.88 -23.75 -14.79
C HIS A 211 -6.31 -23.94 -13.33
N LYS A 212 -5.85 -23.07 -12.42
CA LYS A 212 -6.21 -23.16 -11.01
C LYS A 212 -7.69 -22.89 -10.77
N LEU A 213 -8.29 -21.95 -11.49
CA LEU A 213 -9.73 -21.69 -11.41
C LEU A 213 -10.55 -22.90 -11.79
N GLN A 214 -10.22 -23.56 -12.90
CA GLN A 214 -10.91 -24.80 -13.32
C GLN A 214 -10.82 -25.91 -12.27
N ASP A 215 -9.69 -26.03 -11.57
CA ASP A 215 -9.53 -27.00 -10.48
C ASP A 215 -10.42 -26.64 -9.29
N LEU A 216 -10.45 -25.36 -8.87
CA LEU A 216 -11.26 -24.90 -7.76
C LEU A 216 -12.76 -25.05 -8.04
N GLU A 217 -13.23 -24.68 -9.23
CA GLU A 217 -14.62 -24.82 -9.66
C GLU A 217 -15.09 -26.28 -9.67
N LYS A 218 -14.22 -27.21 -10.12
CA LYS A 218 -14.49 -28.65 -10.09
C LYS A 218 -14.54 -29.21 -8.68
N THR A 219 -13.65 -28.74 -7.81
CA THR A 219 -13.51 -29.25 -6.44
C THR A 219 -14.58 -28.68 -5.52
N HIS A 220 -15.01 -27.43 -5.77
CA HIS A 220 -15.97 -26.70 -4.95
C HIS A 220 -17.20 -26.20 -5.73
N PRO A 221 -17.94 -27.06 -6.43
CA PRO A 221 -19.08 -26.60 -7.26
C PRO A 221 -20.18 -25.90 -6.43
N LYS A 222 -20.32 -26.24 -5.15
CA LYS A 222 -21.30 -25.62 -4.24
C LYS A 222 -20.88 -24.21 -3.77
N ALA A 223 -19.65 -23.81 -3.97
CA ALA A 223 -19.17 -22.48 -3.60
C ALA A 223 -19.48 -21.40 -4.65
N LEU A 224 -19.88 -21.79 -5.86
CA LEU A 224 -20.06 -20.85 -6.98
C LEU A 224 -21.06 -19.75 -6.67
N ASP A 225 -22.20 -20.08 -6.04
CA ASP A 225 -23.20 -19.08 -5.64
C ASP A 225 -22.63 -18.08 -4.60
N GLU A 226 -21.83 -18.57 -3.64
CA GLU A 226 -21.17 -17.72 -2.65
C GLU A 226 -20.09 -16.82 -3.30
N ILE A 227 -19.36 -17.34 -4.29
CA ILE A 227 -18.38 -16.61 -5.07
C ILE A 227 -19.05 -15.46 -5.84
N GLU A 228 -20.17 -15.70 -6.50
CA GLU A 228 -20.93 -14.66 -7.21
C GLU A 228 -21.49 -13.61 -6.26
N ALA A 229 -22.04 -14.02 -5.13
CA ALA A 229 -22.50 -13.09 -4.09
C ALA A 229 -21.34 -12.22 -3.57
N MET A 230 -20.15 -12.80 -3.40
CA MET A 230 -18.97 -12.09 -2.93
C MET A 230 -18.43 -11.09 -3.96
N LYS A 231 -18.54 -11.39 -5.25
CA LYS A 231 -18.20 -10.40 -6.32
C LYS A 231 -19.07 -9.15 -6.21
N ALA A 232 -20.39 -9.32 -6.00
CA ALA A 232 -21.31 -8.19 -5.81
C ALA A 232 -20.98 -7.38 -4.56
N GLU A 233 -20.68 -8.06 -3.43
CA GLU A 233 -20.25 -7.42 -2.18
C GLU A 233 -18.96 -6.61 -2.41
N PHE A 234 -17.97 -7.17 -3.08
CA PHE A 234 -16.69 -6.51 -3.33
C PHE A 234 -16.82 -5.31 -4.27
N THR A 235 -17.68 -5.41 -5.29
CA THR A 235 -17.99 -4.27 -6.16
C THR A 235 -18.57 -3.12 -5.34
N TYR A 236 -19.47 -3.39 -4.40
CA TYR A 236 -20.00 -2.38 -3.48
C TYR A 236 -18.91 -1.74 -2.61
N LEU A 237 -17.92 -2.50 -2.19
CA LEU A 237 -16.76 -2.01 -1.44
C LEU A 237 -15.75 -1.24 -2.29
N GLY A 238 -15.90 -1.26 -3.63
CA GLY A 238 -15.05 -0.56 -4.59
C GLY A 238 -13.92 -1.43 -5.14
N VAL A 239 -13.98 -2.75 -4.98
CA VAL A 239 -13.09 -3.69 -5.66
C VAL A 239 -13.66 -4.05 -7.00
N THR A 240 -12.90 -3.81 -8.06
CA THR A 240 -13.27 -4.14 -9.44
C THR A 240 -12.20 -5.02 -10.09
N PRO A 241 -12.49 -5.67 -11.22
CA PRO A 241 -11.46 -6.38 -11.97
C PRO A 241 -10.24 -5.50 -12.30
N GLU A 242 -10.43 -4.21 -12.54
CA GLU A 242 -9.38 -3.28 -12.98
C GLU A 242 -8.44 -2.84 -11.86
N ASN A 243 -8.94 -2.80 -10.61
CA ASN A 243 -8.18 -2.28 -9.47
C ASN A 243 -7.80 -3.35 -8.43
N THR A 244 -7.99 -4.64 -8.74
CA THR A 244 -7.75 -5.75 -7.81
C THR A 244 -6.35 -5.74 -7.21
N TYR A 245 -5.33 -5.26 -7.94
CA TYR A 245 -3.97 -5.15 -7.43
C TYR A 245 -3.85 -4.32 -6.14
N MET A 246 -4.78 -3.37 -5.92
CA MET A 246 -4.84 -2.58 -4.68
C MET A 246 -5.21 -3.41 -3.43
N PHE A 247 -5.79 -4.59 -3.62
CA PHE A 247 -6.30 -5.44 -2.54
C PHE A 247 -5.54 -6.77 -2.41
N ILE A 248 -4.55 -7.01 -3.26
CA ILE A 248 -3.61 -8.14 -3.16
C ILE A 248 -2.49 -7.77 -2.19
N GLN A 249 -1.90 -8.76 -1.52
CA GLN A 249 -0.80 -8.58 -0.55
C GLN A 249 0.26 -7.58 -1.05
N GLY A 250 0.47 -6.50 -0.28
CA GLY A 250 1.28 -5.35 -0.70
C GLY A 250 2.71 -5.71 -1.08
N HIS A 251 3.42 -6.46 -0.23
CA HIS A 251 4.78 -6.93 -0.55
C HIS A 251 4.83 -7.76 -1.84
N HIS A 252 3.81 -8.59 -2.09
CA HIS A 252 3.74 -9.36 -3.35
C HIS A 252 3.60 -8.42 -4.56
N ILE A 253 2.71 -7.44 -4.49
CA ILE A 253 2.52 -6.45 -5.57
C ILE A 253 3.81 -5.67 -5.79
N MET A 254 4.46 -5.19 -4.74
CA MET A 254 5.71 -4.44 -4.84
C MET A 254 6.82 -5.28 -5.49
N GLU A 255 7.12 -6.45 -4.93
CA GLU A 255 8.33 -7.21 -5.28
C GLU A 255 8.15 -8.13 -6.48
N SER A 256 6.98 -8.80 -6.59
CA SER A 256 6.73 -9.83 -7.59
C SER A 256 5.98 -9.34 -8.82
N VAL A 257 5.51 -8.08 -8.81
CA VAL A 257 4.80 -7.46 -9.94
C VAL A 257 5.47 -6.15 -10.33
N VAL A 258 5.33 -5.09 -9.55
CA VAL A 258 5.75 -3.75 -9.94
C VAL A 258 7.26 -3.64 -10.13
N MET A 259 8.07 -4.11 -9.20
CA MET A 259 9.53 -4.10 -9.36
C MET A 259 10.02 -4.96 -10.53
N LYS A 260 9.30 -6.05 -10.87
CA LYS A 260 9.59 -6.85 -12.07
C LYS A 260 9.36 -6.10 -13.37
N VAL A 261 8.42 -5.18 -13.38
CA VAL A 261 8.09 -4.32 -14.53
C VAL A 261 8.99 -3.10 -14.59
N LEU A 262 9.10 -2.36 -13.48
CA LEU A 262 9.79 -1.07 -13.47
C LEU A 262 11.32 -1.19 -13.56
N THR A 263 11.93 -2.23 -13.00
CA THR A 263 13.39 -2.40 -13.05
C THR A 263 13.92 -2.46 -14.49
N PRO A 264 13.40 -3.32 -15.39
CA PRO A 264 13.85 -3.31 -16.78
C PRO A 264 13.50 -2.04 -17.55
N ILE A 265 12.37 -1.38 -17.25
CA ILE A 265 11.99 -0.09 -17.84
C ILE A 265 13.00 0.99 -17.43
N CYS A 266 13.27 1.15 -16.13
CA CYS A 266 14.25 2.14 -15.65
C CYS A 266 15.65 1.87 -16.22
N ASN A 267 16.06 0.62 -16.37
CA ASN A 267 17.34 0.28 -17.00
C ASN A 267 17.37 0.65 -18.49
N ALA A 268 16.27 0.48 -19.21
CA ALA A 268 16.17 0.92 -20.61
C ALA A 268 16.24 2.45 -20.73
N LEU A 269 15.46 3.17 -19.92
CA LEU A 269 15.44 4.63 -19.89
C LEU A 269 16.83 5.23 -19.55
N ARG A 270 17.56 4.61 -18.62
CA ARG A 270 18.94 5.03 -18.29
C ARG A 270 19.87 4.85 -19.48
N ARG A 271 19.82 3.69 -20.17
CA ARG A 271 20.64 3.46 -21.37
C ARG A 271 20.33 4.46 -22.48
N GLU A 272 19.07 4.76 -22.73
CA GLU A 272 18.69 5.78 -23.69
C GLU A 272 19.32 7.15 -23.35
N ARG A 273 19.27 7.55 -22.10
CA ARG A 273 19.88 8.82 -21.66
C ARG A 273 21.40 8.80 -21.76
N GLU A 274 22.04 7.70 -21.39
CA GLU A 274 23.50 7.53 -21.51
C GLU A 274 23.96 7.58 -22.99
N GLU A 275 23.20 6.97 -23.90
CA GLU A 275 23.44 7.02 -25.36
C GLU A 275 23.24 8.43 -25.89
N GLU A 276 22.23 9.16 -25.45
CA GLU A 276 21.98 10.55 -25.82
C GLU A 276 23.14 11.45 -25.34
N ILE A 277 23.58 11.33 -24.09
CA ILE A 277 24.74 12.07 -23.56
C ILE A 277 26.00 11.79 -24.40
N LYS A 278 26.21 10.52 -24.77
CA LYS A 278 27.34 10.11 -25.63
C LYS A 278 27.25 10.73 -27.01
N TYR A 279 26.07 10.80 -27.59
CA TYR A 279 25.85 11.38 -28.92
C TYR A 279 26.02 12.88 -28.95
N LEU A 280 25.59 13.62 -27.90
CA LEU A 280 25.63 15.06 -27.80
C LEU A 280 27.00 15.60 -27.37
N ALA A 281 27.85 14.77 -26.78
CA ALA A 281 29.15 15.21 -26.29
C ALA A 281 30.15 15.48 -27.45
N GLU A 282 30.72 16.68 -27.48
CA GLU A 282 31.70 17.09 -28.49
C GLU A 282 33.10 16.47 -28.27
N HIS A 283 33.40 16.15 -26.98
CA HIS A 283 34.69 15.54 -26.62
C HIS A 283 34.57 14.71 -25.34
N HIS A 284 35.56 13.81 -25.13
CA HIS A 284 35.54 12.81 -24.05
C HIS A 284 35.42 13.43 -22.63
N THR A 285 35.98 14.59 -22.37
CA THR A 285 35.89 15.24 -21.06
C THR A 285 34.46 15.71 -20.78
N GLN A 286 33.79 16.29 -21.77
CA GLN A 286 32.38 16.69 -21.68
C GLN A 286 31.49 15.48 -21.41
N TYR A 287 31.65 14.40 -22.19
CA TYR A 287 30.94 13.14 -21.99
C TYR A 287 31.06 12.65 -20.54
N ARG A 288 32.27 12.54 -20.01
CA ARG A 288 32.50 12.08 -18.63
C ARG A 288 31.84 12.97 -17.59
N ASN A 289 31.90 14.29 -17.77
CA ASN A 289 31.33 15.25 -16.83
C ASN A 289 29.78 15.14 -16.83
N GLU A 290 29.15 15.08 -17.99
CA GLU A 290 27.70 14.97 -18.14
C GLU A 290 27.21 13.63 -17.61
N LEU A 291 27.88 12.55 -17.96
CA LEU A 291 27.53 11.20 -17.45
C LEU A 291 27.62 11.16 -15.92
N THR A 292 28.71 11.62 -15.33
CA THR A 292 28.87 11.69 -13.87
C THR A 292 27.81 12.58 -13.22
N SER A 293 27.45 13.69 -13.86
CA SER A 293 26.41 14.60 -13.40
C SER A 293 25.03 13.93 -13.39
N TYR A 294 24.72 13.15 -14.43
CA TYR A 294 23.51 12.38 -14.56
C TYR A 294 23.44 11.26 -13.49
N GLU A 295 24.47 10.40 -13.42
CA GLU A 295 24.54 9.28 -12.48
C GLU A 295 24.35 9.69 -11.01
N ARG A 296 24.92 10.85 -10.62
CA ARG A 296 24.78 11.37 -9.25
C ARG A 296 23.37 11.83 -8.88
N ARG A 297 22.51 12.06 -9.85
CA ARG A 297 21.14 12.55 -9.64
C ARG A 297 20.09 11.45 -9.76
N MET A 298 20.46 10.30 -10.32
CA MET A 298 19.56 9.15 -10.39
C MET A 298 19.23 8.62 -9.01
N LEU A 299 18.02 8.14 -8.85
CA LEU A 299 17.55 7.48 -7.65
C LEU A 299 17.24 6.00 -7.95
N SER A 300 17.29 5.16 -6.92
CA SER A 300 16.79 3.81 -7.04
C SER A 300 15.26 3.82 -7.09
N ILE A 301 14.68 3.03 -8.00
CA ILE A 301 13.22 3.00 -8.21
C ILE A 301 12.46 2.52 -6.96
N ASP A 302 13.00 1.60 -6.17
CA ASP A 302 12.42 1.16 -4.92
C ASP A 302 12.36 2.29 -3.87
N VAL A 303 13.39 3.14 -3.81
CA VAL A 303 13.42 4.31 -2.93
C VAL A 303 12.40 5.35 -3.37
N VAL A 304 12.25 5.56 -4.68
CA VAL A 304 11.26 6.50 -5.23
C VAL A 304 9.85 6.01 -4.92
N LEU A 305 9.53 4.73 -5.20
CA LEU A 305 8.21 4.14 -4.93
C LEU A 305 7.80 4.31 -3.47
N ARG A 306 8.72 4.12 -2.52
CA ARG A 306 8.44 4.27 -1.08
C ARG A 306 8.20 5.71 -0.63
N LYS A 307 8.54 6.70 -1.45
CA LYS A 307 8.51 8.13 -1.07
C LYS A 307 7.59 9.00 -1.92
N HIS A 308 7.21 8.55 -3.12
CA HIS A 308 6.32 9.34 -3.95
C HIS A 308 4.89 9.39 -3.36
N THR A 309 4.13 10.40 -3.74
CA THR A 309 2.80 10.69 -3.17
C THR A 309 1.68 10.68 -4.21
N GLY A 310 1.95 10.23 -5.45
CA GLY A 310 0.98 10.22 -6.54
C GLY A 310 -0.28 9.37 -6.25
N PHE A 311 -0.21 8.45 -5.29
CA PHE A 311 -1.36 7.68 -4.82
C PHE A 311 -2.49 8.52 -4.20
N LYS A 312 -2.23 9.77 -3.82
CA LYS A 312 -3.24 10.66 -3.22
C LYS A 312 -4.42 10.96 -4.16
N GLU A 313 -4.25 10.69 -5.44
CA GLU A 313 -5.33 10.77 -6.44
C GLU A 313 -6.19 9.50 -6.51
N SER A 314 -5.77 8.39 -5.87
CA SER A 314 -6.49 7.11 -5.97
C SER A 314 -7.86 7.15 -5.29
N PRO A 315 -8.89 6.48 -5.86
CA PRO A 315 -10.21 6.39 -5.24
C PRO A 315 -10.19 5.72 -3.86
N VAL A 316 -9.24 4.81 -3.62
CA VAL A 316 -9.07 4.12 -2.34
C VAL A 316 -8.56 5.10 -1.29
N TYR A 317 -7.61 5.97 -1.65
CA TYR A 317 -7.11 7.01 -0.75
C TYR A 317 -8.20 8.03 -0.35
N LYS A 318 -9.14 8.36 -1.25
CA LYS A 318 -10.23 9.29 -0.92
C LYS A 318 -11.11 8.81 0.23
N LYS A 319 -11.22 7.50 0.47
CA LYS A 319 -11.91 6.96 1.66
C LYS A 319 -11.15 7.32 2.95
N LEU A 320 -9.84 7.08 2.95
CA LEU A 320 -8.97 7.44 4.08
C LEU A 320 -8.94 8.95 4.32
N GLU A 321 -8.86 9.74 3.26
CA GLU A 321 -8.94 11.20 3.32
C GLU A 321 -10.22 11.67 4.01
N ASN A 322 -11.36 11.09 3.65
CA ASN A 322 -12.65 11.43 4.26
C ASN A 322 -12.68 11.07 5.75
N ASP A 323 -12.15 9.93 6.17
CA ASP A 323 -12.08 9.54 7.58
C ASP A 323 -11.26 10.53 8.40
N ILE A 324 -10.12 10.96 7.88
CA ILE A 324 -9.26 11.95 8.54
C ILE A 324 -9.99 13.30 8.65
N ARG A 325 -10.68 13.74 7.58
CA ARG A 325 -11.47 14.97 7.60
C ARG A 325 -12.62 14.91 8.62
N GLU A 326 -13.35 13.80 8.66
CA GLU A 326 -14.43 13.60 9.63
C GLU A 326 -13.91 13.54 11.07
N PHE A 327 -12.76 12.91 11.30
CA PHE A 327 -12.11 12.93 12.61
C PHE A 327 -11.75 14.37 13.02
N LEU A 328 -11.12 15.14 12.14
CA LEU A 328 -10.69 16.51 12.43
C LEU A 328 -11.85 17.49 12.69
N LYS A 329 -12.99 17.33 12.00
CA LYS A 329 -14.20 18.12 12.28
C LYS A 329 -14.72 17.98 13.72
N ARG A 330 -14.42 16.85 14.37
CA ARG A 330 -14.84 16.58 15.77
C ARG A 330 -13.81 17.04 16.78
N VAL A 331 -12.55 17.13 16.35
CA VAL A 331 -11.40 17.40 17.23
C VAL A 331 -11.06 18.89 17.27
N LYS A 332 -11.36 19.62 16.20
CA LYS A 332 -11.25 21.07 16.10
C LYS A 332 -12.48 21.76 16.67
#